data_103431d2763b1b4f04b872f0260bb570
#
_entry.id   103431d2763b1b4f04b872f0260bb570
#
_cell.length_a   1.000
_cell.length_b   1.000
_cell.length_c   1.000
_cell.angle_alpha   90.00
_cell.angle_beta   90.00
_cell.angle_gamma   90.00
#
_symmetry.space_group_name_H-M   'P 1'
#
loop_
_entity.id
_entity.type
_entity.pdbx_description
1 polymer ?
#
loop_
_entity_poly.entity_id
_entity_poly.type
_entity_poly.pdbx_seq_one_letter_code
_entity_poly.pdbx_strand_id
1 'polypeptide(L)'
;MLTGHHMTVQFTVAGDRTAFTPMFTGTQPLQIPTGLEAGWQVLPQDAARAAEVFASLSADQQGAAIIGTSDPRDVIAGPGRQANLSTFQGVPAGQMDAAQQRLLWLLVREFVANADFDAAEAQLALIQQSWSDTHFAWMGPPPDPSATYYFLVHGPRILIEYDVQAPLTNQGGHIHAITRDPVNDYGMDWLGMHYQESLPLFRGVPVGPDGLPSPGSFGPGGPGGPGSGGLPTP
;
A
#
# COMPACT_ATOMS: atom_id res chain seq x y z
N MET A 1 -4.54 3.09 14.85
CA MET A 1 -5.15 2.19 13.86
C MET A 1 -6.65 2.10 14.11
N LEU A 2 -7.47 2.23 13.07
CA LEU A 2 -8.90 1.98 13.06
C LEU A 2 -9.17 0.80 12.12
N THR A 3 -9.88 -0.22 12.60
CA THR A 3 -10.12 -1.44 11.82
C THR A 3 -11.60 -1.78 11.84
N GLY A 4 -12.17 -1.99 10.67
CA GLY A 4 -13.52 -2.50 10.43
C GLY A 4 -13.49 -3.61 9.39
N HIS A 5 -14.69 -4.10 9.00
CA HIS A 5 -14.79 -5.20 8.04
C HIS A 5 -14.23 -4.81 6.65
N HIS A 6 -14.60 -3.64 6.14
CA HIS A 6 -14.18 -3.12 4.84
C HIS A 6 -13.31 -1.86 4.93
N MET A 7 -12.78 -1.53 6.10
CA MET A 7 -11.87 -0.39 6.23
C MET A 7 -10.85 -0.67 7.32
N THR A 8 -9.58 -0.56 6.95
CA THR A 8 -8.49 -0.49 7.92
C THR A 8 -7.60 0.67 7.54
N VAL A 9 -7.46 1.62 8.46
CA VAL A 9 -6.55 2.75 8.34
C VAL A 9 -5.62 2.79 9.54
N GLN A 10 -4.38 3.11 9.29
CA GLN A 10 -3.39 3.27 10.33
C GLN A 10 -2.55 4.50 10.05
N PHE A 11 -2.08 5.15 11.10
CA PHE A 11 -1.14 6.27 11.01
C PHE A 11 -0.03 6.05 12.01
N THR A 12 1.20 6.25 11.55
CA THR A 12 2.40 6.34 12.40
C THR A 12 2.95 7.75 12.23
N VAL A 13 3.13 8.45 13.34
CA VAL A 13 3.64 9.82 13.34
C VAL A 13 4.94 9.84 14.13
N ALA A 14 6.00 10.37 13.53
CA ALA A 14 7.31 10.52 14.14
C ALA A 14 7.89 11.90 13.79
N GLY A 15 7.73 12.86 14.71
CA GLY A 15 8.07 14.25 14.47
C GLY A 15 7.17 14.87 13.40
N ASP A 16 7.75 15.28 12.29
CA ASP A 16 7.10 15.88 11.13
C ASP A 16 6.75 14.85 10.02
N ARG A 17 7.01 13.56 10.26
CA ARG A 17 6.76 12.48 9.30
C ARG A 17 5.48 11.73 9.64
N THR A 18 4.71 11.38 8.62
CA THR A 18 3.51 10.56 8.74
C THR A 18 3.54 9.42 7.73
N ALA A 19 3.46 8.16 8.22
CA ALA A 19 3.14 7.00 7.39
C ALA A 19 1.67 6.64 7.58
N PHE A 20 0.96 6.38 6.47
CA PHE A 20 -0.46 6.05 6.45
C PHE A 20 -0.76 4.71 5.78
N THR A 21 0.27 3.96 5.44
CA THR A 21 0.16 2.63 4.85
C THR A 21 0.54 1.54 5.85
N PRO A 22 0.01 0.31 5.71
CA PRO A 22 -1.01 -0.08 4.73
C PRO A 22 -2.38 0.53 5.02
N MET A 23 -3.14 0.82 3.95
CA MET A 23 -4.54 1.21 4.03
C MET A 23 -5.37 0.20 3.25
N PHE A 24 -6.43 -0.32 3.86
CA PHE A 24 -7.37 -1.24 3.23
C PHE A 24 -8.74 -0.61 3.18
N THR A 25 -9.37 -0.70 2.01
CA THR A 25 -10.75 -0.27 1.78
C THR A 25 -11.51 -1.36 1.03
N GLY A 26 -12.80 -1.43 1.21
CA GLY A 26 -13.66 -2.36 0.50
C GLY A 26 -15.11 -1.99 0.64
N THR A 27 -15.95 -2.68 -0.12
CA THR A 27 -17.42 -2.49 -0.03
C THR A 27 -18.16 -3.68 -0.60
N GLN A 28 -19.35 -3.90 -0.05
CA GLN A 28 -20.42 -4.69 -0.63
C GLN A 28 -21.77 -4.16 -0.11
N PRO A 29 -22.70 -3.77 -0.98
CA PRO A 29 -22.64 -3.74 -2.45
C PRO A 29 -21.78 -2.59 -2.99
N LEU A 30 -21.45 -2.64 -4.29
CA LEU A 30 -20.79 -1.53 -4.99
C LEU A 30 -21.70 -0.31 -5.17
N GLN A 31 -22.99 -0.55 -5.28
CA GLN A 31 -24.00 0.48 -5.47
C GLN A 31 -25.13 0.28 -4.49
N ILE A 32 -25.59 1.37 -3.87
CA ILE A 32 -26.75 1.31 -2.95
C ILE A 32 -27.98 0.91 -3.77
N PRO A 33 -28.61 -0.25 -3.44
CA PRO A 33 -29.67 -0.80 -4.29
C PRO A 33 -31.04 -0.13 -4.05
N THR A 34 -31.30 0.45 -2.89
CA THR A 34 -32.62 0.98 -2.49
C THR A 34 -32.49 2.14 -1.51
N GLY A 35 -33.57 2.90 -1.33
CA GLY A 35 -33.63 4.02 -0.37
C GLY A 35 -33.36 5.37 -1.03
N LEU A 36 -33.16 6.41 -0.22
CA LEU A 36 -32.97 7.80 -0.70
C LEU A 36 -31.68 7.97 -1.52
N GLU A 37 -30.69 7.15 -1.27
CA GLU A 37 -29.39 7.19 -1.91
C GLU A 37 -29.20 6.05 -2.92
N ALA A 38 -30.29 5.43 -3.37
CA ALA A 38 -30.24 4.39 -4.40
C ALA A 38 -29.53 4.87 -5.64
N GLY A 39 -28.61 4.05 -6.16
CA GLY A 39 -27.79 4.38 -7.31
C GLY A 39 -26.44 5.03 -6.96
N TRP A 40 -26.23 5.47 -5.71
CA TRP A 40 -24.92 5.97 -5.30
C TRP A 40 -23.88 4.83 -5.29
N GLN A 41 -22.72 5.11 -5.84
CA GLN A 41 -21.62 4.14 -5.97
C GLN A 41 -20.50 4.46 -4.97
N VAL A 42 -19.89 3.42 -4.42
CA VAL A 42 -18.72 3.51 -3.57
C VAL A 42 -17.46 3.33 -4.44
N LEU A 43 -16.46 4.19 -4.28
CA LEU A 43 -15.17 4.13 -4.99
C LEU A 43 -15.29 4.08 -6.54
N PRO A 44 -16.16 4.89 -7.18
CA PRO A 44 -16.39 4.77 -8.62
C PRO A 44 -15.18 5.23 -9.45
N GLN A 45 -14.36 6.15 -8.94
CA GLN A 45 -13.17 6.66 -9.61
C GLN A 45 -12.04 5.65 -9.67
N ASP A 46 -11.84 4.84 -8.64
CA ASP A 46 -10.77 3.84 -8.56
C ASP A 46 -10.85 2.87 -9.75
N ALA A 47 -12.04 2.30 -9.97
CA ALA A 47 -12.29 1.39 -11.09
C ALA A 47 -12.21 2.10 -12.45
N ALA A 48 -12.81 3.30 -12.56
CA ALA A 48 -12.81 4.07 -13.80
C ALA A 48 -11.39 4.45 -14.24
N ARG A 49 -10.55 4.92 -13.33
CA ARG A 49 -9.15 5.26 -13.61
C ARG A 49 -8.33 4.06 -14.10
N ALA A 50 -8.49 2.91 -13.46
CA ALA A 50 -7.79 1.69 -13.89
C ALA A 50 -8.24 1.24 -15.28
N ALA A 51 -9.54 1.32 -15.58
CA ALA A 51 -10.07 1.03 -16.90
C ALA A 51 -9.54 2.01 -17.96
N GLU A 52 -9.44 3.30 -17.66
CA GLU A 52 -8.82 4.31 -18.53
C GLU A 52 -7.36 3.98 -18.84
N VAL A 53 -6.57 3.60 -17.82
CA VAL A 53 -5.18 3.17 -18.02
C VAL A 53 -5.13 1.99 -18.97
N PHE A 54 -5.86 0.90 -18.66
CA PHE A 54 -5.87 -0.31 -19.49
C PHE A 54 -6.29 -0.03 -20.94
N ALA A 55 -7.35 0.74 -21.15
CA ALA A 55 -7.85 1.09 -22.47
C ALA A 55 -6.88 1.95 -23.28
N SER A 56 -6.02 2.73 -22.63
CA SER A 56 -5.02 3.58 -23.30
C SER A 56 -3.81 2.80 -23.80
N LEU A 57 -3.59 1.58 -23.31
CA LEU A 57 -2.44 0.73 -23.68
C LEU A 57 -2.60 0.22 -25.12
N SER A 58 -1.47 0.15 -25.85
CA SER A 58 -1.42 -0.54 -27.14
C SER A 58 -1.70 -2.04 -26.97
N ALA A 59 -2.00 -2.75 -28.07
CA ALA A 59 -2.26 -4.20 -28.01
C ALA A 59 -1.11 -4.98 -27.38
N ASP A 60 0.14 -4.64 -27.70
CA ASP A 60 1.33 -5.28 -27.12
C ASP A 60 1.46 -4.97 -25.62
N GLN A 61 1.20 -3.72 -25.23
CA GLN A 61 1.21 -3.33 -23.81
C GLN A 61 0.07 -4.00 -23.04
N GLN A 62 -1.13 -4.11 -23.61
CA GLN A 62 -2.24 -4.85 -22.98
C GLN A 62 -1.87 -6.32 -22.79
N GLY A 63 -1.25 -6.96 -23.80
CA GLY A 63 -0.74 -8.32 -23.67
C GLY A 63 0.29 -8.47 -22.54
N ALA A 64 1.18 -7.49 -22.36
CA ALA A 64 2.16 -7.48 -21.28
C ALA A 64 1.54 -7.13 -19.91
N ALA A 65 0.48 -6.33 -19.88
CA ALA A 65 -0.24 -5.97 -18.66
C ALA A 65 -1.04 -7.14 -18.09
N ILE A 66 -1.58 -8.02 -18.95
CA ILE A 66 -2.39 -9.17 -18.52
C ILE A 66 -1.49 -10.24 -17.91
N ILE A 67 -1.54 -10.39 -16.58
CA ILE A 67 -0.74 -11.34 -15.81
C ILE A 67 -1.55 -12.56 -15.32
N GLY A 68 -2.86 -12.59 -15.59
CA GLY A 68 -3.74 -13.69 -15.23
C GLY A 68 -5.10 -13.59 -15.93
N THR A 69 -5.80 -14.72 -16.03
CA THR A 69 -7.09 -14.82 -16.75
C THR A 69 -8.31 -14.69 -15.85
N SER A 70 -8.12 -14.64 -14.54
CA SER A 70 -9.17 -14.48 -13.52
C SER A 70 -8.65 -13.67 -12.35
N ASP A 71 -9.56 -13.06 -11.59
CA ASP A 71 -9.23 -12.40 -10.31
C ASP A 71 -8.64 -13.38 -9.30
N PRO A 72 -7.78 -12.93 -8.38
CA PRO A 72 -7.17 -13.78 -7.34
C PRO A 72 -8.12 -14.11 -6.18
N ARG A 73 -9.35 -13.60 -6.18
CA ARG A 73 -10.42 -13.73 -5.16
C ARG A 73 -10.14 -12.99 -3.84
N ASP A 74 -9.06 -12.29 -3.73
CA ASP A 74 -8.70 -11.37 -2.64
C ASP A 74 -7.39 -10.66 -3.02
N VAL A 75 -7.06 -9.58 -2.30
CA VAL A 75 -5.76 -8.93 -2.42
C VAL A 75 -4.63 -9.92 -2.11
N ILE A 76 -3.60 -9.94 -2.94
CA ILE A 76 -2.49 -10.90 -2.86
C ILE A 76 -1.55 -10.56 -1.70
N ALA A 77 -1.20 -9.27 -1.55
CA ALA A 77 -0.31 -8.77 -0.50
C ALA A 77 -1.09 -8.24 0.72
N GLY A 78 -2.17 -8.92 1.10
CA GLY A 78 -2.92 -8.62 2.32
C GLY A 78 -2.08 -8.79 3.60
N PRO A 79 -2.68 -8.61 4.80
CA PRO A 79 -1.97 -8.68 6.07
C PRO A 79 -1.15 -9.97 6.24
N GLY A 80 0.15 -9.84 6.54
CA GLY A 80 1.08 -10.96 6.67
C GLY A 80 1.51 -11.62 5.36
N ARG A 81 1.03 -11.12 4.20
CA ARG A 81 1.30 -11.69 2.87
C ARG A 81 2.05 -10.73 1.94
N GLN A 82 2.64 -9.66 2.46
CA GLN A 82 3.33 -8.63 1.67
C GLN A 82 4.44 -9.19 0.76
N ALA A 83 5.07 -10.29 1.14
CA ALA A 83 6.11 -10.95 0.35
C ALA A 83 5.58 -11.72 -0.88
N ASN A 84 4.26 -11.89 -1.02
CA ASN A 84 3.68 -12.63 -2.16
C ASN A 84 3.82 -11.88 -3.49
N LEU A 85 4.01 -10.55 -3.45
CA LEU A 85 4.33 -9.72 -4.61
C LEU A 85 5.78 -9.25 -4.51
N SER A 86 6.73 -10.16 -4.76
CA SER A 86 8.17 -9.92 -4.66
C SER A 86 8.82 -9.41 -5.96
N THR A 87 8.09 -9.46 -7.08
CA THR A 87 8.57 -9.03 -8.40
C THR A 87 7.56 -8.11 -9.05
N PHE A 88 8.05 -7.09 -9.77
CA PHE A 88 7.20 -6.21 -10.54
C PHE A 88 6.68 -6.94 -11.78
N GLN A 89 5.38 -6.83 -12.03
CA GLN A 89 4.71 -7.50 -13.15
C GLN A 89 3.89 -6.49 -13.94
N GLY A 90 3.70 -6.75 -15.23
CA GLY A 90 2.94 -5.89 -16.12
C GLY A 90 3.81 -4.87 -16.87
N VAL A 91 3.24 -3.73 -17.26
CA VAL A 91 3.88 -2.71 -18.07
C VAL A 91 4.48 -1.63 -17.17
N PRO A 92 5.80 -1.39 -17.20
CA PRO A 92 6.41 -0.28 -16.46
C PRO A 92 6.06 1.08 -17.08
N ALA A 93 5.89 2.09 -16.24
CA ALA A 93 5.62 3.46 -16.66
C ALA A 93 6.70 3.99 -17.63
N GLY A 94 7.95 3.55 -17.47
CA GLY A 94 9.02 3.89 -18.38
C GLY A 94 8.85 3.40 -19.84
N GLN A 95 7.92 2.46 -20.09
CA GLN A 95 7.56 1.96 -21.41
C GLN A 95 6.21 2.53 -21.92
N MET A 96 5.60 3.43 -21.18
CA MET A 96 4.36 4.11 -21.52
C MET A 96 4.67 5.48 -22.15
N ASP A 97 3.80 5.93 -23.06
CA ASP A 97 3.86 7.31 -23.55
C ASP A 97 3.41 8.31 -22.48
N ALA A 98 3.56 9.61 -22.75
CA ALA A 98 3.25 10.66 -21.78
C ALA A 98 1.76 10.71 -21.39
N ALA A 99 0.85 10.35 -22.31
CA ALA A 99 -0.59 10.31 -22.01
C ALA A 99 -0.94 9.12 -21.13
N GLN A 100 -0.40 7.95 -21.41
CA GLN A 100 -0.55 6.74 -20.61
C GLN A 100 0.03 6.93 -19.20
N GLN A 101 1.25 7.48 -19.10
CA GLN A 101 1.86 7.80 -17.81
C GLN A 101 1.01 8.76 -16.98
N ARG A 102 0.39 9.76 -17.62
CA ARG A 102 -0.51 10.69 -16.94
C ARG A 102 -1.74 9.97 -16.37
N LEU A 103 -2.35 9.05 -17.13
CA LEU A 103 -3.49 8.25 -16.64
C LEU A 103 -3.10 7.36 -15.46
N LEU A 104 -1.96 6.67 -15.55
CA LEU A 104 -1.44 5.87 -14.44
C LEU A 104 -1.13 6.73 -13.22
N TRP A 105 -0.59 7.94 -13.41
CA TRP A 105 -0.34 8.88 -12.32
C TRP A 105 -1.63 9.34 -11.63
N LEU A 106 -2.70 9.60 -12.41
CA LEU A 106 -4.01 9.95 -11.86
C LEU A 106 -4.61 8.79 -11.06
N LEU A 107 -4.43 7.55 -11.52
CA LEU A 107 -4.83 6.36 -10.75
C LEU A 107 -4.08 6.28 -9.41
N VAL A 108 -2.76 6.41 -9.41
CA VAL A 108 -1.95 6.40 -8.18
C VAL A 108 -2.38 7.50 -7.22
N ARG A 109 -2.63 8.71 -7.73
CA ARG A 109 -3.09 9.85 -6.92
C ARG A 109 -4.44 9.60 -6.27
N GLU A 110 -5.37 8.89 -6.92
CA GLU A 110 -6.68 8.55 -6.35
C GLU A 110 -6.53 7.79 -5.02
N PHE A 111 -5.63 6.81 -4.98
CA PHE A 111 -5.37 6.02 -3.77
C PHE A 111 -4.55 6.76 -2.71
N VAL A 112 -3.52 7.49 -3.12
CA VAL A 112 -2.64 8.22 -2.20
C VAL A 112 -3.36 9.42 -1.56
N ALA A 113 -4.28 10.06 -2.28
CA ALA A 113 -5.06 11.20 -1.78
C ALA A 113 -6.10 10.84 -0.70
N ASN A 114 -6.25 9.57 -0.34
CA ASN A 114 -7.00 9.15 0.84
C ASN A 114 -6.28 9.52 2.16
N ALA A 115 -5.01 9.91 2.11
CA ALA A 115 -4.28 10.47 3.24
C ALA A 115 -4.47 11.99 3.36
N ASP A 116 -4.05 12.56 4.48
CA ASP A 116 -3.93 14.01 4.65
C ASP A 116 -3.04 14.61 3.54
N PHE A 117 -3.34 15.85 3.13
CA PHE A 117 -2.72 16.49 1.98
C PHE A 117 -1.20 16.48 2.03
N ASP A 118 -0.60 16.89 3.15
CA ASP A 118 0.87 16.97 3.29
C ASP A 118 1.52 15.58 3.23
N ALA A 119 0.90 14.57 3.85
CA ALA A 119 1.35 13.19 3.80
C ALA A 119 1.22 12.59 2.39
N ALA A 120 0.12 12.90 1.69
CA ALA A 120 -0.11 12.47 0.32
C ALA A 120 0.94 13.05 -0.65
N GLU A 121 1.18 14.37 -0.59
CA GLU A 121 2.18 15.03 -1.44
C GLU A 121 3.61 14.52 -1.15
N ALA A 122 3.96 14.29 0.11
CA ALA A 122 5.25 13.69 0.47
C ALA A 122 5.41 12.28 -0.13
N GLN A 123 4.38 11.43 -0.06
CA GLN A 123 4.39 10.09 -0.64
C GLN A 123 4.47 10.14 -2.18
N LEU A 124 3.71 11.02 -2.82
CA LEU A 124 3.75 11.22 -4.26
C LEU A 124 5.15 11.66 -4.74
N ALA A 125 5.83 12.52 -3.98
CA ALA A 125 7.20 12.92 -4.29
C ALA A 125 8.19 11.75 -4.22
N LEU A 126 8.01 10.81 -3.28
CA LEU A 126 8.82 9.59 -3.20
C LEU A 126 8.54 8.63 -4.37
N ILE A 127 7.28 8.45 -4.74
CA ILE A 127 6.88 7.63 -5.89
C ILE A 127 7.48 8.20 -7.19
N GLN A 128 7.48 9.52 -7.35
CA GLN A 128 8.01 10.19 -8.54
C GLN A 128 9.50 9.90 -8.76
N GLN A 129 10.29 9.68 -7.71
CA GLN A 129 11.73 9.39 -7.82
C GLN A 129 12.03 8.06 -8.51
N SER A 130 11.09 7.11 -8.48
CA SER A 130 11.22 5.80 -9.11
C SER A 130 10.07 5.50 -10.08
N TRP A 131 9.48 6.56 -10.67
CA TRP A 131 8.26 6.45 -11.47
C TRP A 131 8.39 5.49 -12.64
N SER A 132 9.52 5.48 -13.35
CA SER A 132 9.78 4.59 -14.48
C SER A 132 9.65 3.10 -14.13
N ASP A 133 9.89 2.75 -12.88
CA ASP A 133 9.84 1.38 -12.36
C ASP A 133 8.50 1.04 -11.69
N THR A 134 7.51 1.90 -11.83
CA THR A 134 6.14 1.64 -11.41
C THR A 134 5.39 0.91 -12.52
N HIS A 135 4.88 -0.27 -12.24
CA HIS A 135 4.24 -1.17 -13.19
C HIS A 135 2.72 -1.17 -13.02
N PHE A 136 2.02 -1.33 -14.13
CA PHE A 136 0.58 -1.58 -14.15
C PHE A 136 0.30 -2.98 -14.69
N ALA A 137 -0.52 -3.75 -13.98
CA ALA A 137 -0.92 -5.10 -14.38
C ALA A 137 -2.43 -5.33 -14.18
N TRP A 138 -2.94 -6.33 -14.87
CA TRP A 138 -4.35 -6.69 -14.92
C TRP A 138 -4.56 -8.21 -14.84
N MET A 139 -5.61 -8.66 -14.16
CA MET A 139 -6.09 -10.04 -14.21
C MET A 139 -7.59 -10.07 -14.50
N GLY A 140 -8.01 -11.05 -15.27
CA GLY A 140 -9.40 -11.21 -15.69
C GLY A 140 -9.69 -10.64 -17.08
N PRO A 141 -10.98 -10.58 -17.49
CA PRO A 141 -11.39 -10.02 -18.77
C PRO A 141 -11.04 -8.53 -18.85
N PRO A 142 -11.04 -7.95 -20.07
CA PRO A 142 -10.98 -6.49 -20.24
C PRO A 142 -12.00 -5.77 -19.35
N PRO A 143 -11.77 -4.50 -18.99
CA PRO A 143 -12.64 -3.78 -18.06
C PRO A 143 -14.11 -3.84 -18.44
N ASP A 144 -14.89 -4.51 -17.61
CA ASP A 144 -16.35 -4.63 -17.70
C ASP A 144 -16.89 -4.46 -16.26
N PRO A 145 -17.78 -3.46 -16.02
CA PRO A 145 -18.34 -3.23 -14.70
C PRO A 145 -19.09 -4.42 -14.08
N SER A 146 -19.52 -5.38 -14.92
CA SER A 146 -20.23 -6.58 -14.49
C SER A 146 -19.31 -7.79 -14.25
N ALA A 147 -18.05 -7.70 -14.65
CA ALA A 147 -17.09 -8.80 -14.53
C ALA A 147 -16.28 -8.71 -13.22
N THR A 148 -15.74 -9.85 -12.80
CA THR A 148 -14.68 -9.90 -11.79
C THR A 148 -13.34 -9.62 -12.46
N TYR A 149 -12.52 -8.78 -11.84
CA TYR A 149 -11.19 -8.46 -12.33
C TYR A 149 -10.31 -7.96 -11.18
N TYR A 150 -9.04 -7.90 -11.44
CA TYR A 150 -8.06 -7.37 -10.52
C TYR A 150 -7.09 -6.48 -11.27
N PHE A 151 -6.69 -5.38 -10.65
CA PHE A 151 -5.54 -4.63 -11.13
C PHE A 151 -4.50 -4.41 -10.03
N LEU A 152 -3.27 -4.26 -10.47
CA LEU A 152 -2.10 -4.03 -9.65
C LEU A 152 -1.33 -2.82 -10.16
N VAL A 153 -0.98 -1.90 -9.26
CA VAL A 153 0.09 -0.93 -9.47
C VAL A 153 1.20 -1.27 -8.51
N HIS A 154 2.39 -1.56 -9.01
CA HIS A 154 3.51 -2.00 -8.18
C HIS A 154 4.80 -1.32 -8.58
N GLY A 155 5.40 -0.61 -7.67
CA GLY A 155 6.67 0.07 -7.79
C GLY A 155 7.46 0.09 -6.49
N PRO A 156 8.66 0.65 -6.47
CA PRO A 156 9.51 0.66 -5.29
C PRO A 156 8.90 1.36 -4.07
N ARG A 157 7.99 2.32 -4.28
CA ARG A 157 7.39 3.16 -3.23
C ARG A 157 5.86 3.16 -3.24
N ILE A 158 5.24 2.26 -4.00
CA ILE A 158 3.79 2.11 -4.07
C ILE A 158 3.42 0.69 -4.44
N LEU A 159 2.42 0.15 -3.77
CA LEU A 159 1.70 -1.05 -4.16
C LEU A 159 0.22 -0.77 -3.96
N ILE A 160 -0.55 -0.90 -5.03
CA ILE A 160 -2.01 -0.79 -5.03
C ILE A 160 -2.55 -2.07 -5.62
N GLU A 161 -3.43 -2.73 -4.89
CA GLU A 161 -4.25 -3.83 -5.40
C GLU A 161 -5.71 -3.43 -5.31
N TYR A 162 -6.47 -3.82 -6.32
CA TYR A 162 -7.91 -3.64 -6.37
C TYR A 162 -8.54 -4.89 -6.97
N ASP A 163 -9.33 -5.58 -6.19
CA ASP A 163 -9.92 -6.86 -6.53
C ASP A 163 -11.45 -6.75 -6.54
N VAL A 164 -12.06 -6.92 -7.71
CA VAL A 164 -13.51 -7.00 -7.88
C VAL A 164 -13.91 -8.46 -7.88
N GLN A 165 -14.44 -8.91 -6.78
CA GLN A 165 -14.80 -10.27 -6.52
C GLN A 165 -16.24 -10.58 -6.93
N ALA A 166 -16.52 -11.86 -7.18
CA ALA A 166 -17.90 -12.33 -7.26
C ALA A 166 -18.66 -11.98 -5.96
N PRO A 167 -19.90 -11.49 -6.05
CA PRO A 167 -20.66 -11.13 -4.87
C PRO A 167 -20.90 -12.36 -3.97
N LEU A 168 -20.65 -12.19 -2.68
CA LEU A 168 -20.93 -13.25 -1.68
C LEU A 168 -22.44 -13.43 -1.44
N THR A 169 -23.23 -12.45 -1.85
CA THR A 169 -24.70 -12.43 -1.72
C THR A 169 -25.31 -11.85 -2.99
N ASN A 170 -26.63 -11.90 -3.12
CA ASN A 170 -27.36 -11.27 -4.25
C ASN A 170 -27.36 -9.73 -4.21
N GLN A 171 -26.46 -9.10 -3.45
CA GLN A 171 -26.44 -7.65 -3.23
C GLN A 171 -25.46 -6.88 -4.15
N GLY A 172 -25.03 -7.47 -5.25
CA GLY A 172 -24.10 -6.81 -6.18
C GLY A 172 -22.64 -7.08 -5.89
N GLY A 173 -21.74 -6.45 -6.64
CA GLY A 173 -20.31 -6.71 -6.59
C GLY A 173 -19.65 -6.44 -5.22
N HIS A 174 -18.50 -7.03 -5.00
CA HIS A 174 -17.69 -6.96 -3.80
C HIS A 174 -16.28 -6.48 -4.17
N ILE A 175 -15.76 -5.49 -3.48
CA ILE A 175 -14.41 -4.96 -3.73
C ILE A 175 -13.56 -5.08 -2.48
N HIS A 176 -12.30 -5.46 -2.69
CA HIS A 176 -11.19 -5.23 -1.77
C HIS A 176 -10.10 -4.42 -2.46
N ALA A 177 -9.60 -3.39 -1.79
CA ALA A 177 -8.47 -2.61 -2.24
C ALA A 177 -7.46 -2.40 -1.11
N ILE A 178 -6.18 -2.45 -1.44
CA ILE A 178 -5.11 -2.16 -0.49
C ILE A 178 -4.09 -1.22 -1.11
N THR A 179 -3.65 -0.24 -0.32
CA THR A 179 -2.55 0.67 -0.65
C THR A 179 -1.43 0.47 0.33
N ARG A 180 -0.20 0.30 -0.17
CA ARG A 180 1.00 0.07 0.63
C ARG A 180 2.18 0.90 0.13
N ASP A 181 3.10 1.21 1.03
CA ASP A 181 4.48 1.59 0.70
C ASP A 181 5.39 0.41 1.05
N PRO A 182 5.93 -0.34 0.06
CA PRO A 182 6.66 -1.58 0.33
C PRO A 182 7.85 -1.45 1.27
N VAL A 183 8.38 -0.24 1.44
CA VAL A 183 9.56 0.01 2.29
C VAL A 183 9.24 0.84 3.54
N ASN A 184 8.01 1.34 3.69
CA ASN A 184 7.63 2.21 4.81
C ASN A 184 6.25 1.93 5.40
N ASP A 185 5.68 0.76 5.17
CA ASP A 185 4.46 0.35 5.85
C ASP A 185 4.66 0.43 7.37
N TYR A 186 3.68 1.04 8.06
CA TYR A 186 3.74 1.31 9.50
C TYR A 186 4.87 2.26 9.94
N GLY A 187 5.58 2.91 9.02
CA GLY A 187 6.77 3.73 9.33
C GLY A 187 7.96 2.89 9.81
N MET A 188 8.17 1.70 9.27
CA MET A 188 9.15 0.72 9.76
C MET A 188 10.59 1.23 9.73
N ASP A 189 10.98 1.96 8.70
CA ASP A 189 12.32 2.56 8.55
C ASP A 189 12.58 3.68 9.59
N TRP A 190 11.56 4.42 9.99
CA TRP A 190 11.71 5.52 10.95
C TRP A 190 12.06 5.06 12.35
N LEU A 191 11.55 3.92 12.76
CA LEU A 191 11.88 3.36 14.07
C LEU A 191 13.37 2.99 14.14
N GLY A 192 13.90 2.36 13.08
CA GLY A 192 15.32 2.06 12.95
C GLY A 192 16.18 3.33 12.97
N MET A 193 15.79 4.35 12.21
CA MET A 193 16.46 5.65 12.19
C MET A 193 16.43 6.33 13.56
N HIS A 194 15.28 6.32 14.25
CA HIS A 194 15.15 6.90 15.59
C HIS A 194 16.15 6.29 16.56
N TYR A 195 16.28 4.96 16.58
CA TYR A 195 17.24 4.28 17.44
C TYR A 195 18.71 4.57 17.07
N GLN A 196 19.00 4.83 15.80
CA GLN A 196 20.35 5.17 15.35
C GLN A 196 20.71 6.63 15.62
N GLU A 197 19.75 7.56 15.48
CA GLU A 197 20.01 9.01 15.50
C GLU A 197 19.78 9.65 16.88
N SER A 198 18.77 9.17 17.63
CA SER A 198 18.23 9.94 18.77
C SER A 198 18.81 9.58 20.12
N LEU A 199 19.51 8.45 20.29
CA LEU A 199 20.02 8.01 21.58
C LEU A 199 21.52 7.73 21.52
N PRO A 200 22.38 8.58 22.13
CA PRO A 200 23.81 8.29 22.29
C PRO A 200 24.09 6.94 22.93
N LEU A 201 23.14 6.43 23.73
CA LEU A 201 23.18 5.12 24.39
C LEU A 201 23.10 3.94 23.41
N PHE A 202 22.57 4.14 22.21
CA PHE A 202 22.43 3.11 21.18
C PHE A 202 23.40 3.26 20.02
N ARG A 203 24.25 4.29 20.00
CA ARG A 203 25.31 4.43 18.98
C ARG A 203 26.25 3.22 19.07
N GLY A 204 26.30 2.45 17.99
CA GLY A 204 27.14 1.26 17.88
C GLY A 204 26.54 -0.01 18.48
N VAL A 205 25.29 0.02 18.95
CA VAL A 205 24.57 -1.20 19.31
C VAL A 205 24.12 -1.89 18.02
N PRO A 206 24.50 -3.18 17.80
CA PRO A 206 24.00 -3.91 16.64
C PRO A 206 22.48 -4.00 16.66
N VAL A 207 21.85 -3.62 15.56
CA VAL A 207 20.40 -3.79 15.36
C VAL A 207 20.13 -5.06 14.56
N GLY A 208 19.11 -5.80 14.95
CA GLY A 208 18.63 -6.96 14.21
C GLY A 208 17.96 -6.57 12.89
N PRO A 209 17.57 -7.56 12.06
CA PRO A 209 16.83 -7.33 10.80
C PRO A 209 15.49 -6.62 10.98
N ASP A 210 14.96 -6.61 12.20
CA ASP A 210 13.74 -5.94 12.65
C ASP A 210 13.97 -4.47 13.07
N GLY A 211 15.20 -3.95 12.92
CA GLY A 211 15.58 -2.59 13.32
C GLY A 211 15.66 -2.38 14.84
N LEU A 212 15.52 -3.43 15.65
CA LEU A 212 15.61 -3.36 17.11
C LEU A 212 17.02 -3.71 17.60
N PRO A 213 17.45 -3.17 18.76
CA PRO A 213 18.70 -3.58 19.40
C PRO A 213 18.74 -5.11 19.60
N SER A 214 19.84 -5.73 19.18
CA SER A 214 20.00 -7.19 19.29
C SER A 214 19.83 -7.66 20.72
N PRO A 215 19.14 -8.79 20.99
CA PRO A 215 19.03 -9.37 22.31
C PRO A 215 20.43 -9.60 22.92
N GLY A 216 20.67 -9.09 24.13
CA GLY A 216 21.97 -9.16 24.81
C GLY A 216 22.81 -7.89 24.74
N SER A 217 22.41 -6.87 23.97
CA SER A 217 23.10 -5.56 23.93
C SER A 217 23.04 -4.81 25.28
N PHE A 218 22.17 -5.21 26.19
CA PHE A 218 21.92 -4.65 27.51
C PHE A 218 22.33 -5.59 28.66
N GLY A 219 23.30 -6.43 28.47
CA GLY A 219 23.85 -7.30 29.53
C GLY A 219 24.55 -6.47 30.63
N PRO A 220 24.73 -7.03 31.87
CA PRO A 220 25.49 -6.39 32.94
C PRO A 220 26.93 -6.15 32.47
N GLY A 221 27.25 -4.89 32.15
CA GLY A 221 28.56 -4.46 31.65
C GLY A 221 28.55 -3.85 30.25
N GLY A 222 27.39 -3.80 29.55
CA GLY A 222 27.23 -3.00 28.30
C GLY A 222 27.16 -1.50 28.63
N PRO A 223 27.55 -0.62 27.65
CA PRO A 223 27.46 0.82 27.85
C PRO A 223 25.96 1.22 27.98
N GLY A 224 25.54 1.49 29.22
CA GLY A 224 24.20 1.98 29.55
C GLY A 224 23.38 1.17 30.56
N GLY A 225 23.91 0.08 31.10
CA GLY A 225 23.25 -0.61 32.23
C GLY A 225 23.18 0.33 33.46
N PRO A 226 22.04 0.40 34.20
CA PRO A 226 22.00 1.17 35.44
C PRO A 226 23.04 0.55 36.41
N GLY A 227 24.05 1.36 36.78
CA GLY A 227 24.98 0.99 37.83
C GLY A 227 24.19 0.58 39.08
N SER A 228 24.55 -0.53 39.68
CA SER A 228 24.03 -0.97 40.98
C SER A 228 24.45 0.02 42.06
N GLY A 229 23.79 1.18 42.10
CA GLY A 229 23.82 2.11 43.20
C GLY A 229 23.04 1.46 44.35
N GLY A 230 23.73 0.86 45.31
CA GLY A 230 23.12 0.37 46.54
C GLY A 230 22.38 1.46 47.27
N LEU A 231 21.12 1.19 47.59
CA LEU A 231 20.33 2.02 48.47
C LEU A 231 21.01 2.03 49.85
N PRO A 232 21.18 3.21 50.52
CA PRO A 232 21.58 3.22 51.92
C PRO A 232 20.49 2.57 52.79
N THR A 233 20.85 1.59 53.57
CA THR A 233 19.99 1.03 54.61
C THR A 233 19.80 2.01 55.77
N PRO A 234 18.66 1.98 56.48
CA PRO A 234 18.25 2.97 57.48
C PRO A 234 19.15 2.94 58.73
#